data_1f6bfdd744f8fcbe753cec0334ef3105
#
_entry.id   1f6bfdd744f8fcbe753cec0334ef3105
#
_cell.length_a   1.000
_cell.length_b   1.000
_cell.length_c   1.000
_cell.angle_alpha   90.00
_cell.angle_beta   90.00
_cell.angle_gamma   90.00
#
_symmetry.space_group_name_H-M   'P 1'
#
loop_
_entity.id
_entity.type
_entity.pdbx_description
1 polymer ?
#
loop_
_entity_poly.entity_id
_entity_poly.type
_entity_poly.pdbx_seq_one_letter_code
_entity_poly.pdbx_strand_id
1 'polypeptide(L)'
;MDIRVQNLTKQYGPQKAVDNISFEVKPGEILGFLGPNGAGKTTTMKMIAQYLEIESGDITIGGQSVKSNALKRHIGYLPESNPLYYEMPVIDYLEYVAALQGLPKEKIDQRVREMIKICGLDVEKHKQISELSKGYKQRVGLAQAMIHDPEILILDEPTTGLDPNQIIEIRELIKNLGRQKTVLFSTHILPEVEATCDRILIINKGKIVADGTASNLRQAAQGQEIHHLRIVTESLPHSLEQIRHLASVQSASILDSTKNKIEFTSKPNMSAIREVWNLCVKNNWMITELIPFETKLEDIFRDLTMN
;
A
#
# COMPACT_ATOMS: atom_id res chain seq x y z
N MET A 1 -9.85 16.47 -1.57
CA MET A 1 -11.00 15.97 -2.38
C MET A 1 -11.12 14.47 -2.24
N ASP A 2 -12.35 13.89 -2.32
CA ASP A 2 -12.59 12.43 -2.42
C ASP A 2 -12.47 11.95 -3.87
N ILE A 3 -12.20 10.64 -4.02
CA ILE A 3 -12.25 9.95 -5.32
C ILE A 3 -13.27 8.83 -5.16
N ARG A 4 -14.23 8.72 -6.08
CA ARG A 4 -15.16 7.59 -6.14
C ARG A 4 -15.08 6.92 -7.48
N VAL A 5 -14.91 5.62 -7.47
CA VAL A 5 -14.85 4.75 -8.65
C VAL A 5 -16.04 3.80 -8.56
N GLN A 6 -16.86 3.72 -9.60
CA GLN A 6 -18.07 2.90 -9.64
C GLN A 6 -18.10 2.04 -10.89
N ASN A 7 -18.16 0.72 -10.67
CA ASN A 7 -18.31 -0.30 -11.73
C ASN A 7 -17.34 -0.11 -12.91
N LEU A 8 -16.11 0.33 -12.60
CA LEU A 8 -15.10 0.66 -13.59
C LEU A 8 -14.61 -0.58 -14.31
N THR A 9 -14.67 -0.55 -15.65
CA THR A 9 -14.18 -1.63 -16.49
C THR A 9 -13.34 -1.06 -17.62
N LYS A 10 -12.23 -1.75 -17.92
CA LYS A 10 -11.37 -1.47 -19.09
C LYS A 10 -10.86 -2.76 -19.70
N GLN A 11 -11.04 -2.88 -21.02
CA GLN A 11 -10.66 -4.06 -21.77
C GLN A 11 -9.62 -3.71 -22.86
N TYR A 12 -8.68 -4.60 -23.08
CA TYR A 12 -7.72 -4.57 -24.16
C TYR A 12 -7.83 -5.88 -24.97
N GLY A 13 -8.43 -5.82 -26.14
CA GLY A 13 -8.76 -7.03 -26.90
C GLY A 13 -9.65 -7.97 -26.06
N PRO A 14 -9.31 -9.24 -25.90
CA PRO A 14 -10.07 -10.20 -25.09
C PRO A 14 -9.83 -10.07 -23.58
N GLN A 15 -8.79 -9.36 -23.15
CA GLN A 15 -8.39 -9.27 -21.75
C GLN A 15 -9.01 -8.06 -21.07
N LYS A 16 -9.72 -8.28 -19.95
CA LYS A 16 -10.15 -7.23 -19.05
C LYS A 16 -9.00 -6.88 -18.11
N ALA A 17 -8.41 -5.71 -18.32
CA ALA A 17 -7.38 -5.18 -17.44
C ALA A 17 -7.96 -4.66 -16.12
N VAL A 18 -9.20 -4.17 -16.17
CA VAL A 18 -10.01 -3.76 -15.00
C VAL A 18 -11.41 -4.33 -15.22
N ASP A 19 -11.97 -5.05 -14.25
CA ASP A 19 -13.24 -5.77 -14.36
C ASP A 19 -14.17 -5.41 -13.21
N ASN A 20 -15.06 -4.43 -13.47
CA ASN A 20 -16.13 -4.01 -12.59
C ASN A 20 -15.68 -3.67 -11.14
N ILE A 21 -14.65 -2.83 -11.01
CA ILE A 21 -14.18 -2.41 -9.69
C ILE A 21 -14.92 -1.17 -9.18
N SER A 22 -15.15 -1.14 -7.86
CA SER A 22 -15.74 0.01 -7.17
C SER A 22 -15.02 0.24 -5.85
N PHE A 23 -14.63 1.47 -5.59
CA PHE A 23 -13.99 1.90 -4.32
C PHE A 23 -14.06 3.41 -4.17
N GLU A 24 -13.79 3.86 -2.95
CA GLU A 24 -13.74 5.28 -2.61
C GLU A 24 -12.40 5.59 -1.91
N VAL A 25 -11.84 6.78 -2.16
CA VAL A 25 -10.70 7.32 -1.41
C VAL A 25 -11.18 8.58 -0.69
N LYS A 26 -11.02 8.61 0.63
CA LYS A 26 -11.46 9.74 1.46
C LYS A 26 -10.48 10.91 1.35
N PRO A 27 -10.94 12.15 1.56
CA PRO A 27 -10.03 13.30 1.62
C PRO A 27 -8.95 13.10 2.69
N GLY A 28 -7.68 13.30 2.33
CA GLY A 28 -6.53 13.15 3.23
C GLY A 28 -6.15 11.70 3.56
N GLU A 29 -6.73 10.72 2.85
CA GLU A 29 -6.37 9.31 2.97
C GLU A 29 -5.19 8.97 2.07
N ILE A 30 -4.26 8.16 2.56
CA ILE A 30 -3.24 7.47 1.74
C ILE A 30 -3.75 6.06 1.47
N LEU A 31 -4.29 5.83 0.26
CA LEU A 31 -4.74 4.51 -0.19
C LEU A 31 -3.62 3.80 -0.94
N GLY A 32 -3.19 2.65 -0.44
CA GLY A 32 -2.27 1.74 -1.13
C GLY A 32 -2.99 0.82 -2.10
N PHE A 33 -2.59 0.84 -3.36
CA PHE A 33 -3.11 -0.03 -4.41
C PHE A 33 -2.11 -1.17 -4.66
N LEU A 34 -2.30 -2.30 -3.99
CA LEU A 34 -1.38 -3.44 -3.99
C LEU A 34 -1.82 -4.51 -4.99
N GLY A 35 -0.89 -5.07 -5.74
CA GLY A 35 -1.17 -6.19 -6.64
C GLY A 35 0.02 -6.58 -7.49
N PRO A 36 0.02 -7.80 -8.07
CA PRO A 36 1.08 -8.24 -8.98
C PRO A 36 1.12 -7.39 -10.26
N ASN A 37 2.19 -7.56 -11.03
CA ASN A 37 2.29 -6.92 -12.33
C ASN A 37 1.17 -7.43 -13.25
N GLY A 38 0.54 -6.50 -14.02
CA GLY A 38 -0.60 -6.81 -14.86
C GLY A 38 -1.95 -6.95 -14.13
N ALA A 39 -2.02 -6.72 -12.82
CA ALA A 39 -3.26 -6.80 -12.06
C ALA A 39 -4.29 -5.70 -12.37
N GLY A 40 -3.90 -4.62 -13.07
CA GLY A 40 -4.79 -3.50 -13.43
C GLY A 40 -4.51 -2.18 -12.69
N LYS A 41 -3.47 -2.11 -11.84
CA LYS A 41 -3.10 -0.92 -11.04
C LYS A 41 -2.90 0.32 -11.90
N THR A 42 -1.90 0.29 -12.79
CA THR A 42 -1.55 1.40 -13.69
C THR A 42 -2.72 1.80 -14.60
N THR A 43 -3.50 0.83 -15.10
CA THR A 43 -4.69 1.11 -15.91
C THR A 43 -5.72 1.91 -15.13
N THR A 44 -6.02 1.51 -13.89
CA THR A 44 -6.94 2.22 -13.02
C THR A 44 -6.44 3.64 -12.70
N MET A 45 -5.17 3.78 -12.36
CA MET A 45 -4.56 5.10 -12.06
C MET A 45 -4.60 6.04 -13.27
N LYS A 46 -4.30 5.54 -14.47
CA LYS A 46 -4.37 6.33 -15.70
C LYS A 46 -5.80 6.81 -16.02
N MET A 47 -6.82 6.00 -15.71
CA MET A 47 -8.22 6.42 -15.88
C MET A 47 -8.60 7.51 -14.88
N ILE A 48 -8.20 7.38 -13.60
CA ILE A 48 -8.45 8.41 -12.59
C ILE A 48 -7.70 9.71 -12.93
N ALA A 49 -6.45 9.60 -13.37
CA ALA A 49 -5.62 10.72 -13.80
C ALA A 49 -5.99 11.31 -15.16
N GLN A 50 -7.04 10.80 -15.80
CA GLN A 50 -7.54 11.25 -17.13
C GLN A 50 -6.52 11.11 -18.28
N TYR A 51 -5.59 10.15 -18.18
CA TYR A 51 -4.68 9.77 -19.27
C TYR A 51 -5.23 8.61 -20.11
N LEU A 52 -6.29 7.96 -19.64
CA LEU A 52 -6.94 6.85 -20.33
C LEU A 52 -8.45 7.02 -20.24
N GLU A 53 -9.14 6.85 -21.36
CA GLU A 53 -10.59 6.93 -21.41
C GLU A 53 -11.27 5.78 -20.69
N ILE A 54 -12.36 6.13 -19.99
CA ILE A 54 -13.24 5.18 -19.30
C ILE A 54 -14.12 4.50 -20.33
N GLU A 55 -14.07 3.18 -20.39
CA GLU A 55 -14.90 2.39 -21.30
C GLU A 55 -16.28 2.13 -20.69
N SER A 56 -16.32 1.73 -19.42
CA SER A 56 -17.56 1.50 -18.67
C SER A 56 -17.38 1.84 -17.19
N GLY A 57 -18.44 2.26 -16.55
CA GLY A 57 -18.44 2.77 -15.19
C GLY A 57 -18.27 4.28 -15.14
N ASP A 58 -18.04 4.79 -13.93
CA ASP A 58 -17.82 6.22 -13.69
C ASP A 58 -16.76 6.47 -12.63
N ILE A 59 -16.08 7.61 -12.74
CA ILE A 59 -15.14 8.12 -11.75
C ILE A 59 -15.54 9.55 -11.44
N THR A 60 -15.67 9.86 -10.14
CA THR A 60 -15.91 11.22 -9.67
C THR A 60 -14.84 11.67 -8.70
N ILE A 61 -14.51 12.95 -8.76
CA ILE A 61 -13.56 13.61 -7.88
C ILE A 61 -14.24 14.85 -7.32
N GLY A 62 -14.37 14.92 -5.97
CA GLY A 62 -15.12 16.00 -5.33
C GLY A 62 -16.56 16.09 -5.83
N GLY A 63 -17.19 14.96 -6.17
CA GLY A 63 -18.54 14.88 -6.71
C GLY A 63 -18.68 15.24 -8.20
N GLN A 64 -17.59 15.59 -8.89
CA GLN A 64 -17.60 15.92 -10.33
C GLN A 64 -17.04 14.76 -11.16
N SER A 65 -17.69 14.43 -12.27
CA SER A 65 -17.20 13.35 -13.16
C SER A 65 -15.88 13.73 -13.84
N VAL A 66 -14.93 12.79 -13.87
CA VAL A 66 -13.61 12.97 -14.52
C VAL A 66 -13.70 13.12 -16.04
N LYS A 67 -14.87 12.95 -16.65
CA LYS A 67 -15.08 13.27 -18.07
C LYS A 67 -14.91 14.76 -18.36
N SER A 68 -14.92 15.61 -17.34
CA SER A 68 -14.61 17.04 -17.43
C SER A 68 -13.10 17.30 -17.31
N ASN A 69 -12.51 17.98 -18.32
CA ASN A 69 -11.09 18.37 -18.26
C ASN A 69 -10.75 19.37 -17.14
N ALA A 70 -11.75 19.97 -16.50
CA ALA A 70 -11.55 20.93 -15.40
C ALA A 70 -10.89 20.33 -14.17
N LEU A 71 -10.93 19.00 -14.00
CA LEU A 71 -10.39 18.31 -12.84
C LEU A 71 -8.89 18.03 -12.92
N LYS A 72 -8.25 18.13 -14.09
CA LYS A 72 -6.82 17.87 -14.26
C LYS A 72 -5.94 18.71 -13.34
N ARG A 73 -6.32 19.96 -13.08
CA ARG A 73 -5.60 20.87 -12.19
C ARG A 73 -5.57 20.43 -10.72
N HIS A 74 -6.48 19.54 -10.32
CA HIS A 74 -6.58 19.03 -8.95
C HIS A 74 -5.81 17.71 -8.76
N ILE A 75 -5.22 17.18 -9.84
CA ILE A 75 -4.55 15.88 -9.86
C ILE A 75 -3.09 16.06 -10.22
N GLY A 76 -2.19 15.62 -9.35
CA GLY A 76 -0.80 15.38 -9.66
C GLY A 76 -0.59 13.90 -9.97
N TYR A 77 0.05 13.58 -11.08
CA TYR A 77 0.30 12.20 -11.47
C TYR A 77 1.80 11.94 -11.72
N LEU A 78 2.33 10.96 -11.02
CA LEU A 78 3.64 10.40 -11.27
C LEU A 78 3.49 9.02 -11.89
N PRO A 79 3.74 8.85 -13.19
CA PRO A 79 3.72 7.53 -13.82
C PRO A 79 4.97 6.72 -13.48
N GLU A 80 4.88 5.39 -13.54
CA GLU A 80 6.00 4.46 -13.28
C GLU A 80 7.23 4.79 -14.14
N SER A 81 7.04 5.14 -15.42
CA SER A 81 8.12 5.46 -16.35
C SER A 81 8.82 6.78 -16.05
N ASN A 82 8.20 7.65 -15.24
CA ASN A 82 8.71 8.97 -14.87
C ASN A 82 9.38 9.73 -16.04
N PRO A 83 8.65 10.10 -17.09
CA PRO A 83 9.22 10.74 -18.28
C PRO A 83 9.68 12.16 -17.96
N LEU A 84 10.98 12.40 -17.99
CA LEU A 84 11.62 13.68 -17.73
C LEU A 84 12.39 14.17 -18.95
N TYR A 85 12.66 15.47 -19.04
CA TYR A 85 13.53 16.04 -20.08
C TYR A 85 14.98 16.00 -19.61
N TYR A 86 15.67 14.93 -19.95
CA TYR A 86 16.98 14.57 -19.41
C TYR A 86 18.08 15.59 -19.63
N GLU A 87 18.01 16.37 -20.71
CA GLU A 87 18.99 17.40 -21.07
C GLU A 87 18.80 18.73 -20.32
N MET A 88 17.70 18.88 -19.59
CA MET A 88 17.41 20.09 -18.83
C MET A 88 18.02 20.03 -17.43
N PRO A 89 18.53 21.14 -16.88
CA PRO A 89 18.78 21.30 -15.46
C PRO A 89 17.47 21.14 -14.66
N VAL A 90 17.57 20.61 -13.45
CA VAL A 90 16.38 20.36 -12.60
C VAL A 90 15.52 21.61 -12.41
N ILE A 91 16.17 22.75 -12.08
CA ILE A 91 15.47 24.01 -11.82
C ILE A 91 14.74 24.50 -13.07
N ASP A 92 15.40 24.49 -14.23
CA ASP A 92 14.83 24.94 -15.51
C ASP A 92 13.66 24.05 -15.92
N TYR A 93 13.79 22.74 -15.69
CA TYR A 93 12.72 21.78 -15.95
C TYR A 93 11.49 22.06 -15.07
N LEU A 94 11.68 22.32 -13.78
CA LEU A 94 10.56 22.61 -12.87
C LEU A 94 9.89 23.95 -13.20
N GLU A 95 10.65 24.98 -13.61
CA GLU A 95 10.11 26.25 -14.11
C GLU A 95 9.28 26.04 -15.38
N TYR A 96 9.81 25.27 -16.32
CA TYR A 96 9.11 24.91 -17.55
C TYR A 96 7.79 24.19 -17.27
N VAL A 97 7.79 23.18 -16.39
CA VAL A 97 6.57 22.45 -16.03
C VAL A 97 5.57 23.34 -15.29
N ALA A 98 6.04 24.22 -14.40
CA ALA A 98 5.18 25.18 -13.71
C ALA A 98 4.45 26.09 -14.71
N ALA A 99 5.16 26.59 -15.72
CA ALA A 99 4.57 27.39 -16.78
C ALA A 99 3.54 26.59 -17.61
N LEU A 100 3.84 25.33 -17.98
CA LEU A 100 2.92 24.44 -18.68
C LEU A 100 1.64 24.15 -17.88
N GLN A 101 1.74 24.05 -16.55
CA GLN A 101 0.60 23.89 -15.65
C GLN A 101 -0.20 25.17 -15.44
N GLY A 102 0.20 26.28 -16.08
CA GLY A 102 -0.51 27.56 -16.06
C GLY A 102 -0.30 28.36 -14.77
N LEU A 103 0.79 28.15 -14.05
CA LEU A 103 1.13 28.99 -12.89
C LEU A 103 1.42 30.44 -13.36
N PRO A 104 0.91 31.46 -12.66
CA PRO A 104 1.30 32.86 -12.91
C PRO A 104 2.82 33.03 -12.81
N LYS A 105 3.40 33.77 -13.77
CA LYS A 105 4.85 33.95 -13.87
C LYS A 105 5.49 34.41 -12.55
N GLU A 106 4.80 35.27 -11.83
CA GLU A 106 5.26 35.83 -10.55
C GLU A 106 5.33 34.78 -9.42
N LYS A 107 4.63 33.66 -9.56
CA LYS A 107 4.58 32.58 -8.56
C LYS A 107 5.53 31.43 -8.88
N ILE A 108 6.03 31.32 -10.11
CA ILE A 108 6.82 30.17 -10.56
C ILE A 108 8.08 30.00 -9.70
N ASP A 109 8.90 31.05 -9.56
CA ASP A 109 10.16 30.98 -8.82
C ASP A 109 9.95 30.55 -7.34
N GLN A 110 8.96 31.14 -6.69
CA GLN A 110 8.62 30.77 -5.32
C GLN A 110 8.20 29.29 -5.22
N ARG A 111 7.35 28.83 -6.15
CA ARG A 111 6.84 27.46 -6.14
C ARG A 111 7.92 26.45 -6.48
N VAL A 112 8.81 26.74 -7.40
CA VAL A 112 9.95 25.88 -7.74
C VAL A 112 10.89 25.73 -6.54
N ARG A 113 11.22 26.82 -5.85
CA ARG A 113 12.04 26.75 -4.61
C ARG A 113 11.38 25.89 -3.54
N GLU A 114 10.06 26.02 -3.37
CA GLU A 114 9.29 25.19 -2.44
C GLU A 114 9.39 23.71 -2.80
N MET A 115 9.20 23.34 -4.06
CA MET A 115 9.28 21.95 -4.52
C MET A 115 10.70 21.38 -4.39
N ILE A 116 11.72 22.17 -4.71
CA ILE A 116 13.14 21.80 -4.51
C ILE A 116 13.37 21.44 -3.04
N LYS A 117 12.89 22.26 -2.11
CA LYS A 117 13.03 22.03 -0.67
C LYS A 117 12.26 20.80 -0.21
N ILE A 118 10.98 20.68 -0.57
CA ILE A 118 10.10 19.56 -0.15
C ILE A 118 10.65 18.23 -0.66
N CYS A 119 11.14 18.18 -1.91
CA CYS A 119 11.64 16.96 -2.52
C CYS A 119 13.14 16.70 -2.25
N GLY A 120 13.82 17.58 -1.49
CA GLY A 120 15.25 17.40 -1.15
C GLY A 120 16.17 17.48 -2.37
N LEU A 121 15.93 18.44 -3.27
CA LEU A 121 16.66 18.61 -4.52
C LEU A 121 17.71 19.74 -4.47
N ASP A 122 17.94 20.38 -3.32
CA ASP A 122 18.76 21.58 -3.18
C ASP A 122 20.19 21.42 -3.73
N VAL A 123 20.81 20.26 -3.48
CA VAL A 123 22.18 19.96 -3.91
C VAL A 123 22.26 19.72 -5.42
N GLU A 124 21.20 19.16 -6.00
CA GLU A 124 21.18 18.67 -7.38
C GLU A 124 20.49 19.63 -8.38
N LYS A 125 19.89 20.72 -7.90
CA LYS A 125 19.00 21.60 -8.68
C LYS A 125 19.59 22.22 -9.95
N HIS A 126 20.92 22.36 -10.02
CA HIS A 126 21.61 22.93 -11.18
C HIS A 126 22.22 21.86 -12.11
N LYS A 127 22.16 20.57 -11.73
CA LYS A 127 22.60 19.47 -12.58
C LYS A 127 21.57 19.15 -13.64
N GLN A 128 22.04 18.63 -14.77
CA GLN A 128 21.14 18.02 -15.76
C GLN A 128 20.46 16.79 -15.17
N ILE A 129 19.21 16.58 -15.55
CA ILE A 129 18.43 15.42 -15.06
C ILE A 129 19.09 14.09 -15.47
N SER A 130 19.79 14.06 -16.62
CA SER A 130 20.56 12.89 -17.07
C SER A 130 21.63 12.45 -16.07
N GLU A 131 22.26 13.39 -15.37
CA GLU A 131 23.34 13.15 -14.40
C GLU A 131 22.86 12.64 -13.04
N LEU A 132 21.56 12.70 -12.78
CA LEU A 132 20.99 12.31 -11.50
C LEU A 132 20.89 10.78 -11.31
N SER A 133 21.05 10.34 -10.07
CA SER A 133 20.68 8.98 -9.68
C SER A 133 19.17 8.71 -9.90
N LYS A 134 18.78 7.46 -9.96
CA LYS A 134 17.38 7.09 -10.13
C LYS A 134 16.48 7.68 -9.02
N GLY A 135 16.95 7.68 -7.77
CA GLY A 135 16.25 8.27 -6.63
C GLY A 135 16.03 9.77 -6.78
N TYR A 136 17.03 10.52 -7.23
CA TYR A 136 16.86 11.94 -7.51
C TYR A 136 15.94 12.21 -8.70
N LYS A 137 15.98 11.39 -9.75
CA LYS A 137 15.02 11.45 -10.87
C LYS A 137 13.58 11.25 -10.37
N GLN A 138 13.39 10.32 -9.43
CA GLN A 138 12.07 10.09 -8.83
C GLN A 138 11.59 11.30 -8.01
N ARG A 139 12.49 11.95 -7.26
CA ARG A 139 12.19 13.20 -6.54
C ARG A 139 11.83 14.36 -7.48
N VAL A 140 12.49 14.45 -8.64
CA VAL A 140 12.12 15.43 -9.69
C VAL A 140 10.72 15.14 -10.22
N GLY A 141 10.38 13.88 -10.49
CA GLY A 141 9.04 13.46 -10.90
C GLY A 141 7.96 13.78 -9.87
N LEU A 142 8.25 13.57 -8.57
CA LEU A 142 7.35 14.00 -7.49
C LEU A 142 7.19 15.52 -7.45
N ALA A 143 8.28 16.28 -7.57
CA ALA A 143 8.23 17.74 -7.63
C ALA A 143 7.37 18.22 -8.81
N GLN A 144 7.55 17.62 -9.98
CA GLN A 144 6.73 17.85 -11.18
C GLN A 144 5.24 17.59 -10.92
N ALA A 145 4.91 16.44 -10.32
CA ALA A 145 3.52 16.08 -10.04
C ALA A 145 2.84 17.04 -9.05
N MET A 146 3.63 17.72 -8.21
CA MET A 146 3.14 18.63 -7.18
C MET A 146 3.25 20.12 -7.53
N ILE A 147 3.89 20.48 -8.63
CA ILE A 147 4.25 21.88 -8.94
C ILE A 147 3.04 22.84 -8.96
N HIS A 148 1.89 22.37 -9.41
CA HIS A 148 0.65 23.15 -9.51
C HIS A 148 -0.26 23.05 -8.28
N ASP A 149 0.25 22.48 -7.18
CA ASP A 149 -0.42 22.32 -5.89
C ASP A 149 -1.75 21.53 -5.94
N PRO A 150 -1.77 20.32 -6.51
CA PRO A 150 -2.97 19.52 -6.58
C PRO A 150 -3.43 19.05 -5.20
N GLU A 151 -4.74 18.80 -5.01
CA GLU A 151 -5.29 18.21 -3.80
C GLU A 151 -5.14 16.67 -3.78
N ILE A 152 -4.97 16.06 -4.94
CA ILE A 152 -4.85 14.61 -5.12
C ILE A 152 -3.51 14.29 -5.77
N LEU A 153 -2.81 13.31 -5.21
CA LEU A 153 -1.60 12.74 -5.80
C LEU A 153 -1.84 11.29 -6.17
N ILE A 154 -1.53 10.95 -7.41
CA ILE A 154 -1.55 9.58 -7.92
C ILE A 154 -0.12 9.19 -8.24
N LEU A 155 0.41 8.20 -7.53
CA LEU A 155 1.81 7.79 -7.59
C LEU A 155 1.87 6.32 -8.03
N ASP A 156 2.29 6.09 -9.27
CA ASP A 156 2.35 4.74 -9.86
C ASP A 156 3.76 4.17 -9.69
N GLU A 157 3.91 3.17 -8.80
CA GLU A 157 5.18 2.49 -8.47
C GLU A 157 6.36 3.46 -8.15
N PRO A 158 6.18 4.45 -7.26
CA PRO A 158 7.15 5.54 -7.07
C PRO A 158 8.49 5.10 -6.46
N THR A 159 8.59 3.88 -5.97
CA THR A 159 9.79 3.32 -5.34
C THR A 159 10.51 2.29 -6.21
N THR A 160 9.96 1.98 -7.39
CA THR A 160 10.49 0.93 -8.26
C THR A 160 11.94 1.17 -8.67
N GLY A 161 12.80 0.19 -8.33
CA GLY A 161 14.24 0.19 -8.67
C GLY A 161 15.08 1.20 -7.91
N LEU A 162 14.61 1.66 -6.76
CA LEU A 162 15.38 2.40 -5.78
C LEU A 162 16.10 1.45 -4.81
N ASP A 163 17.18 1.92 -4.22
CA ASP A 163 17.84 1.21 -3.12
C ASP A 163 17.04 1.33 -1.80
N PRO A 164 17.30 0.46 -0.80
CA PRO A 164 16.53 0.46 0.45
C PRO A 164 16.48 1.80 1.19
N ASN A 165 17.56 2.58 1.17
CA ASN A 165 17.59 3.88 1.83
C ASN A 165 16.73 4.90 1.09
N GLN A 166 16.82 4.93 -0.23
CA GLN A 166 15.99 5.79 -1.07
C GLN A 166 14.49 5.45 -0.95
N ILE A 167 14.14 4.17 -0.84
CA ILE A 167 12.76 3.74 -0.59
C ILE A 167 12.23 4.35 0.71
N ILE A 168 13.02 4.29 1.81
CA ILE A 168 12.63 4.88 3.09
C ILE A 168 12.39 6.39 2.95
N GLU A 169 13.30 7.10 2.29
CA GLU A 169 13.20 8.55 2.09
C GLU A 169 11.97 8.96 1.26
N ILE A 170 11.69 8.24 0.16
CA ILE A 170 10.49 8.50 -0.68
C ILE A 170 9.20 8.19 0.10
N ARG A 171 9.18 7.12 0.90
CA ARG A 171 8.02 6.79 1.75
C ARG A 171 7.74 7.87 2.80
N GLU A 172 8.78 8.36 3.47
CA GLU A 172 8.65 9.47 4.43
C GLU A 172 8.12 10.73 3.74
N LEU A 173 8.59 11.03 2.52
CA LEU A 173 8.07 12.13 1.73
C LEU A 173 6.58 11.94 1.41
N ILE A 174 6.17 10.76 0.93
CA ILE A 174 4.76 10.43 0.63
C ILE A 174 3.88 10.57 1.88
N LYS A 175 4.33 10.08 3.04
CA LYS A 175 3.61 10.24 4.32
C LYS A 175 3.40 11.70 4.71
N ASN A 176 4.45 12.51 4.56
CA ASN A 176 4.35 13.93 4.87
C ASN A 176 3.37 14.65 3.93
N LEU A 177 3.36 14.29 2.66
CA LEU A 177 2.40 14.81 1.68
C LEU A 177 0.96 14.38 1.99
N GLY A 178 0.76 13.13 2.42
CA GLY A 178 -0.56 12.59 2.78
C GLY A 178 -1.23 13.31 3.94
N ARG A 179 -0.48 14.03 4.78
CA ARG A 179 -1.08 14.87 5.85
C ARG A 179 -1.92 16.03 5.32
N GLN A 180 -1.71 16.43 4.09
CA GLN A 180 -2.36 17.60 3.48
C GLN A 180 -3.12 17.25 2.20
N LYS A 181 -2.80 16.13 1.58
CA LYS A 181 -3.31 15.72 0.26
C LYS A 181 -3.90 14.31 0.33
N THR A 182 -4.86 14.03 -0.56
CA THR A 182 -5.31 12.66 -0.81
C THR A 182 -4.29 11.97 -1.69
N VAL A 183 -3.82 10.79 -1.32
CA VAL A 183 -2.77 10.06 -2.05
C VAL A 183 -3.28 8.69 -2.48
N LEU A 184 -3.19 8.39 -3.75
CA LEU A 184 -3.35 7.05 -4.32
C LEU A 184 -1.97 6.53 -4.74
N PHE A 185 -1.50 5.47 -4.10
CA PHE A 185 -0.15 4.97 -4.24
C PHE A 185 -0.16 3.51 -4.70
N SER A 186 0.40 3.18 -5.85
CA SER A 186 0.53 1.78 -6.29
C SER A 186 1.88 1.18 -5.97
N THR A 187 1.88 -0.09 -5.63
CA THR A 187 3.09 -0.92 -5.52
C THR A 187 2.74 -2.41 -5.59
N HIS A 188 3.73 -3.22 -5.87
CA HIS A 188 3.67 -4.68 -5.73
C HIS A 188 4.41 -5.16 -4.46
N ILE A 189 4.95 -4.24 -3.66
CA ILE A 189 5.77 -4.50 -2.48
C ILE A 189 4.95 -4.26 -1.22
N LEU A 190 4.55 -5.32 -0.54
CA LEU A 190 3.68 -5.27 0.62
C LEU A 190 4.22 -4.43 1.79
N PRO A 191 5.50 -4.56 2.23
CA PRO A 191 6.06 -3.72 3.29
C PRO A 191 5.96 -2.20 3.02
N GLU A 192 5.82 -1.79 1.77
CA GLU A 192 5.67 -0.37 1.43
C GLU A 192 4.28 0.15 1.80
N VAL A 193 3.22 -0.60 1.44
CA VAL A 193 1.85 -0.20 1.79
C VAL A 193 1.59 -0.30 3.28
N GLU A 194 2.10 -1.33 3.96
CA GLU A 194 1.98 -1.46 5.43
C GLU A 194 2.60 -0.27 6.18
N ALA A 195 3.75 0.18 5.71
CA ALA A 195 4.47 1.25 6.37
C ALA A 195 3.96 2.66 5.99
N THR A 196 3.22 2.82 4.89
CA THR A 196 2.92 4.14 4.33
C THR A 196 1.42 4.46 4.30
N CYS A 197 0.57 3.45 4.07
CA CYS A 197 -0.84 3.66 3.76
C CYS A 197 -1.76 3.53 4.97
N ASP A 198 -2.82 4.31 4.99
CA ASP A 198 -3.90 4.21 5.98
C ASP A 198 -4.80 3.00 5.68
N ARG A 199 -4.96 2.69 4.39
CA ARG A 199 -5.80 1.60 3.90
C ARG A 199 -5.17 0.97 2.66
N ILE A 200 -5.37 -0.33 2.50
CA ILE A 200 -4.80 -1.16 1.44
C ILE A 200 -5.95 -1.76 0.64
N LEU A 201 -5.88 -1.59 -0.67
CA LEU A 201 -6.77 -2.22 -1.63
C LEU A 201 -5.95 -3.20 -2.45
N ILE A 202 -6.29 -4.49 -2.39
CA ILE A 202 -5.60 -5.55 -3.13
C ILE A 202 -6.36 -5.82 -4.43
N ILE A 203 -5.66 -5.69 -5.56
CA ILE A 203 -6.19 -5.98 -6.88
C ILE A 203 -5.49 -7.20 -7.48
N ASN A 204 -6.26 -8.12 -8.07
CA ASN A 204 -5.75 -9.26 -8.82
C ASN A 204 -6.62 -9.53 -10.04
N LYS A 205 -5.99 -9.77 -11.21
CA LYS A 205 -6.70 -10.07 -12.47
C LYS A 205 -7.83 -9.07 -12.79
N GLY A 206 -7.58 -7.79 -12.52
CA GLY A 206 -8.53 -6.69 -12.76
C GLY A 206 -9.64 -6.54 -11.72
N LYS A 207 -9.66 -7.33 -10.64
CA LYS A 207 -10.69 -7.30 -9.59
C LYS A 207 -10.12 -6.91 -8.24
N ILE A 208 -10.90 -6.18 -7.44
CA ILE A 208 -10.58 -5.95 -6.04
C ILE A 208 -10.87 -7.25 -5.28
N VAL A 209 -9.83 -7.81 -4.64
CA VAL A 209 -9.92 -9.06 -3.88
C VAL A 209 -9.89 -8.84 -2.37
N ALA A 210 -9.39 -7.68 -1.91
CA ALA A 210 -9.46 -7.28 -0.51
C ALA A 210 -9.38 -5.75 -0.38
N ASP A 211 -9.97 -5.20 0.69
CA ASP A 211 -10.02 -3.78 0.99
C ASP A 211 -10.12 -3.57 2.51
N GLY A 212 -9.16 -2.87 3.10
CA GLY A 212 -9.13 -2.61 4.53
C GLY A 212 -7.82 -2.06 5.04
N THR A 213 -7.74 -1.75 6.33
CA THR A 213 -6.46 -1.46 6.99
C THR A 213 -5.62 -2.73 7.08
N ALA A 214 -4.29 -2.61 7.23
CA ALA A 214 -3.41 -3.76 7.42
C ALA A 214 -3.90 -4.68 8.57
N SER A 215 -4.38 -4.08 9.65
CA SER A 215 -4.96 -4.80 10.80
C SER A 215 -6.23 -5.55 10.43
N ASN A 216 -7.19 -4.91 9.72
CA ASN A 216 -8.44 -5.53 9.31
C ASN A 216 -8.20 -6.69 8.32
N LEU A 217 -7.24 -6.54 7.40
CA LEU A 217 -6.89 -7.59 6.45
C LEU A 217 -6.29 -8.81 7.15
N ARG A 218 -5.40 -8.59 8.13
CA ARG A 218 -4.86 -9.70 8.95
C ARG A 218 -5.98 -10.38 9.73
N GLN A 219 -6.84 -9.62 10.40
CA GLN A 219 -7.94 -10.17 11.19
C GLN A 219 -8.95 -10.96 10.35
N ALA A 220 -9.29 -10.46 9.16
CA ALA A 220 -10.19 -11.15 8.23
C ALA A 220 -9.62 -12.50 7.73
N ALA A 221 -8.30 -12.56 7.53
CA ALA A 221 -7.64 -13.79 7.09
C ALA A 221 -7.36 -14.76 8.24
N GLN A 222 -7.16 -14.27 9.46
CA GLN A 222 -6.91 -15.11 10.62
C GLN A 222 -8.10 -15.96 11.02
N GLY A 223 -9.34 -15.54 10.71
CA GLY A 223 -10.58 -16.27 11.06
C GLY A 223 -10.66 -16.79 12.50
N GLN A 224 -9.52 -17.06 13.12
CA GLN A 224 -9.32 -17.65 14.45
C GLN A 224 -7.98 -17.20 15.02
N GLU A 225 -7.93 -16.94 16.32
CA GLU A 225 -6.67 -16.65 17.01
C GLU A 225 -5.79 -17.91 17.09
N ILE A 226 -4.65 -17.91 16.41
CA ILE A 226 -3.65 -18.96 16.44
C ILE A 226 -2.57 -18.58 17.43
N HIS A 227 -2.09 -19.53 18.23
CA HIS A 227 -1.05 -19.31 19.22
C HIS A 227 0.01 -20.41 19.13
N HIS A 228 1.26 -20.01 19.32
CA HIS A 228 2.39 -20.91 19.46
C HIS A 228 2.78 -21.00 20.93
N LEU A 229 2.75 -22.22 21.45
CA LEU A 229 3.13 -22.56 22.81
C LEU A 229 4.36 -23.46 22.80
N ARG A 230 5.39 -23.09 23.56
CA ARG A 230 6.52 -23.97 23.87
C ARG A 230 6.53 -24.26 25.34
N ILE A 231 6.55 -25.55 25.72
CA ILE A 231 6.52 -26.00 27.10
C ILE A 231 7.61 -27.03 27.36
N VAL A 232 8.10 -27.08 28.60
CA VAL A 232 8.89 -28.20 29.07
C VAL A 232 7.93 -29.17 29.76
N THR A 233 7.83 -30.39 29.23
CA THR A 233 6.91 -31.43 29.67
C THR A 233 7.58 -32.80 29.51
N GLU A 234 7.16 -33.78 30.32
CA GLU A 234 7.61 -35.16 30.19
C GLU A 234 7.10 -35.88 28.96
N SER A 235 5.89 -35.50 28.49
CA SER A 235 5.25 -36.08 27.31
C SER A 235 4.46 -35.06 26.50
N LEU A 236 5.03 -34.63 25.40
CA LEU A 236 4.38 -33.66 24.50
C LEU A 236 3.04 -34.17 23.92
N PRO A 237 2.89 -35.47 23.50
CA PRO A 237 1.60 -35.98 23.04
C PRO A 237 0.52 -35.94 24.11
N HIS A 238 0.83 -36.22 25.36
CA HIS A 238 -0.12 -36.14 26.46
C HIS A 238 -0.55 -34.70 26.74
N SER A 239 0.41 -33.77 26.70
CA SER A 239 0.12 -32.33 26.88
C SER A 239 -0.77 -31.80 25.75
N LEU A 240 -0.53 -32.23 24.51
CA LEU A 240 -1.36 -31.88 23.34
C LEU A 240 -2.82 -32.33 23.54
N GLU A 241 -3.03 -33.58 23.97
CA GLU A 241 -4.38 -34.11 24.19
C GLU A 241 -5.15 -33.30 25.25
N GLN A 242 -4.48 -32.93 26.36
CA GLN A 242 -5.10 -32.09 27.38
C GLN A 242 -5.45 -30.70 26.87
N ILE A 243 -4.60 -30.09 26.02
CA ILE A 243 -4.88 -28.79 25.40
C ILE A 243 -6.07 -28.89 24.44
N ARG A 244 -6.19 -29.97 23.66
CA ARG A 244 -7.31 -30.22 22.74
C ARG A 244 -8.66 -30.30 23.44
N HIS A 245 -8.68 -30.77 24.70
CA HIS A 245 -9.91 -30.91 25.47
C HIS A 245 -10.37 -29.63 26.17
N LEU A 246 -9.62 -28.52 26.06
CA LEU A 246 -10.04 -27.25 26.63
C LEU A 246 -11.27 -26.69 25.86
N ALA A 247 -12.20 -26.09 26.63
CA ALA A 247 -13.46 -25.61 26.06
C ALA A 247 -13.26 -24.49 25.02
N SER A 248 -12.24 -23.63 25.21
CA SER A 248 -11.91 -22.50 24.35
C SER A 248 -11.01 -22.85 23.16
N VAL A 249 -10.44 -24.07 23.12
CA VAL A 249 -9.58 -24.53 22.05
C VAL A 249 -10.42 -25.20 20.94
N GLN A 250 -10.18 -24.79 19.70
CA GLN A 250 -10.82 -25.40 18.53
C GLN A 250 -9.98 -26.52 17.95
N SER A 251 -8.68 -26.30 17.81
CA SER A 251 -7.72 -27.29 17.34
C SER A 251 -6.37 -27.10 18.02
N ALA A 252 -5.59 -28.15 18.14
CA ALA A 252 -4.20 -28.09 18.52
C ALA A 252 -3.39 -29.18 17.84
N SER A 253 -2.15 -28.85 17.47
CA SER A 253 -1.20 -29.75 16.79
C SER A 253 0.23 -29.52 17.23
N ILE A 254 1.09 -30.52 17.09
CA ILE A 254 2.52 -30.38 17.32
C ILE A 254 3.11 -29.68 16.09
N LEU A 255 3.70 -28.50 16.31
CA LEU A 255 4.39 -27.75 15.27
C LEU A 255 5.83 -28.23 15.10
N ASP A 256 6.52 -28.48 16.22
CA ASP A 256 7.90 -28.97 16.25
C ASP A 256 8.10 -29.84 17.48
N SER A 257 8.23 -31.15 17.27
CA SER A 257 8.40 -32.13 18.38
C SER A 257 9.78 -31.99 19.04
N THR A 258 10.81 -31.60 18.32
CA THR A 258 12.17 -31.46 18.84
C THR A 258 12.32 -30.25 19.79
N LYS A 259 11.50 -29.22 19.57
CA LYS A 259 11.47 -27.99 20.37
C LYS A 259 10.29 -27.94 21.34
N ASN A 260 9.50 -29.03 21.45
CA ASN A 260 8.29 -29.07 22.27
C ASN A 260 7.33 -27.92 21.97
N LYS A 261 7.11 -27.61 20.67
CA LYS A 261 6.28 -26.52 20.22
C LYS A 261 4.93 -27.04 19.72
N ILE A 262 3.86 -26.48 20.31
CA ILE A 262 2.47 -26.76 20.00
C ILE A 262 1.85 -25.50 19.37
N GLU A 263 1.09 -25.69 18.32
CA GLU A 263 0.18 -24.66 17.78
C GLU A 263 -1.22 -24.98 18.25
N PHE A 264 -1.97 -23.98 18.74
CA PHE A 264 -3.37 -24.13 19.06
C PHE A 264 -4.19 -22.94 18.59
N THR A 265 -5.45 -23.18 18.27
CA THR A 265 -6.38 -22.21 17.73
C THR A 265 -7.53 -22.00 18.70
N SER A 266 -7.87 -20.74 19.00
CA SER A 266 -9.04 -20.39 19.81
C SER A 266 -10.34 -20.55 19.04
N LYS A 267 -11.43 -20.92 19.71
CA LYS A 267 -12.78 -20.87 19.14
C LYS A 267 -13.19 -19.42 18.86
N PRO A 268 -14.08 -19.16 17.88
CA PRO A 268 -14.58 -17.82 17.59
C PRO A 268 -15.10 -17.12 18.86
N ASN A 269 -14.72 -15.87 19.05
CA ASN A 269 -15.08 -15.02 20.19
C ASN A 269 -14.61 -15.54 21.57
N MET A 270 -13.67 -16.47 21.62
CA MET A 270 -13.04 -16.97 22.85
C MET A 270 -11.52 -16.81 22.77
N SER A 271 -10.86 -16.53 23.90
CA SER A 271 -9.40 -16.56 23.98
C SER A 271 -8.97 -17.79 24.79
N ALA A 272 -8.25 -18.70 24.14
CA ALA A 272 -7.78 -19.93 24.78
C ALA A 272 -6.53 -19.70 25.66
N ILE A 273 -5.87 -18.56 25.56
CA ILE A 273 -4.61 -18.28 26.26
C ILE A 273 -4.73 -18.54 27.76
N ARG A 274 -5.79 -18.01 28.39
CA ARG A 274 -6.00 -18.12 29.84
C ARG A 274 -6.23 -19.55 30.29
N GLU A 275 -7.02 -20.34 29.55
CA GLU A 275 -7.26 -21.74 29.88
C GLU A 275 -6.00 -22.59 29.70
N VAL A 276 -5.26 -22.37 28.60
CA VAL A 276 -3.98 -23.03 28.32
C VAL A 276 -2.95 -22.69 29.39
N TRP A 277 -2.84 -21.41 29.79
CA TRP A 277 -1.96 -20.98 30.89
C TRP A 277 -2.30 -21.71 32.18
N ASN A 278 -3.58 -21.72 32.58
CA ASN A 278 -4.01 -22.39 33.82
C ASN A 278 -3.76 -23.91 33.76
N LEU A 279 -3.93 -24.54 32.60
CA LEU A 279 -3.60 -25.94 32.40
C LEU A 279 -2.11 -26.21 32.61
N CYS A 280 -1.24 -25.36 32.05
CA CYS A 280 0.20 -25.48 32.23
C CYS A 280 0.62 -25.34 33.69
N VAL A 281 0.04 -24.37 34.40
CA VAL A 281 0.30 -24.17 35.84
C VAL A 281 -0.16 -25.39 36.65
N LYS A 282 -1.34 -25.92 36.39
CA LYS A 282 -1.92 -27.08 37.07
C LYS A 282 -1.06 -28.34 36.90
N ASN A 283 -0.45 -28.52 35.74
CA ASN A 283 0.38 -29.67 35.43
C ASN A 283 1.89 -29.44 35.68
N ASN A 284 2.28 -28.30 36.23
CA ASN A 284 3.68 -27.90 36.42
C ASN A 284 4.50 -27.88 35.13
N TRP A 285 3.86 -27.61 33.99
CA TRP A 285 4.59 -27.43 32.73
C TRP A 285 5.20 -26.03 32.69
N MET A 286 6.50 -25.96 32.49
CA MET A 286 7.16 -24.68 32.35
C MET A 286 6.92 -24.11 30.96
N ILE A 287 6.24 -22.97 30.88
CA ILE A 287 6.05 -22.24 29.61
C ILE A 287 7.36 -21.49 29.34
N THR A 288 7.97 -21.76 28.19
CA THR A 288 9.16 -21.05 27.70
C THR A 288 8.83 -20.05 26.59
N GLU A 289 7.69 -20.23 25.92
CA GLU A 289 7.19 -19.33 24.87
C GLU A 289 5.67 -19.48 24.78
N LEU A 290 4.96 -18.35 24.76
CA LEU A 290 3.53 -18.30 24.46
C LEU A 290 3.28 -16.99 23.70
N ILE A 291 3.17 -17.08 22.38
CA ILE A 291 3.04 -15.93 21.50
C ILE A 291 1.85 -16.12 20.56
N PRO A 292 1.09 -15.05 20.29
CA PRO A 292 0.12 -15.08 19.22
C PRO A 292 0.86 -15.28 17.88
N PHE A 293 0.33 -16.14 17.04
CA PHE A 293 0.78 -16.26 15.67
C PHE A 293 -0.03 -15.29 14.82
N GLU A 294 0.59 -14.19 14.44
CA GLU A 294 0.00 -13.26 13.50
C GLU A 294 0.25 -13.77 12.08
N THR A 295 -0.83 -14.06 11.35
CA THR A 295 -0.72 -14.32 9.91
C THR A 295 -0.08 -13.10 9.25
N LYS A 296 1.03 -13.31 8.59
CA LYS A 296 1.70 -12.24 7.88
C LYS A 296 0.83 -11.78 6.71
N LEU A 297 0.81 -10.48 6.45
CA LEU A 297 0.05 -9.93 5.34
C LEU A 297 0.57 -10.49 3.99
N GLU A 298 1.86 -10.93 3.94
CA GLU A 298 2.46 -11.61 2.81
C GLU A 298 1.77 -12.93 2.46
N ASP A 299 1.39 -13.70 3.47
CA ASP A 299 0.69 -14.98 3.27
C ASP A 299 -0.72 -14.73 2.72
N ILE A 300 -1.41 -13.73 3.28
CA ILE A 300 -2.73 -13.28 2.80
C ILE A 300 -2.65 -12.80 1.35
N PHE A 301 -1.68 -11.96 1.05
CA PHE A 301 -1.47 -11.44 -0.30
C PHE A 301 -1.18 -12.58 -1.28
N ARG A 302 -0.33 -13.53 -0.90
CA ARG A 302 -0.02 -14.71 -1.71
C ARG A 302 -1.27 -15.54 -1.99
N ASP A 303 -2.09 -15.83 -0.98
CA ASP A 303 -3.30 -16.64 -1.12
C ASP A 303 -4.35 -15.96 -2.01
N LEU A 304 -4.48 -14.63 -1.92
CA LEU A 304 -5.40 -13.84 -2.74
C LEU A 304 -4.91 -13.62 -4.19
N THR A 305 -3.62 -13.78 -4.46
CA THR A 305 -3.04 -13.47 -5.78
C THR A 305 -2.54 -14.69 -6.56
N MET A 306 -2.32 -15.85 -5.92
CA MET A 306 -1.87 -17.08 -6.58
C MET A 306 -2.99 -17.98 -7.08
N ASN A 307 -4.26 -17.71 -6.73
CA ASN A 307 -5.44 -18.48 -7.16
C ASN A 307 -6.10 -17.93 -8.43
#